data_a5e44953da821138b41175eb62a045b6
#
_entry.id   a5e44953da821138b41175eb62a045b6
#
_cell.length_a   1.000
_cell.length_b   1.000
_cell.length_c   1.000
_cell.angle_alpha   90.00
_cell.angle_beta   90.00
_cell.angle_gamma   90.00
#
_symmetry.space_group_name_H-M   'P 1'
#
loop_
_entity.id
_entity.type
_entity.pdbx_description
1 polymer ?
#
loop_
_entity_poly.entity_id
_entity_poly.type
_entity_poly.pdbx_seq_one_letter_code
_entity_poly.pdbx_strand_id
1 'polypeptide(L)'
;MTTMIRRELSYKRGDVILSRFPDSNLYTAKLRPALIVQADNLQTGLSQLVVAMITSNMSRANHPSRVTILVSASEGQQSGLIMDSVVMTDNLATIVESTIERVVGSVPMEKIDAALRHTLNL
;
A
#
# COMPACT_ATOMS: atom_id res chain seq x y z
N MET A 1 -2.90 21.89 -17.85
CA MET A 1 -4.24 21.71 -17.30
C MET A 1 -4.63 20.25 -17.23
N THR A 2 -4.77 19.62 -18.40
CA THR A 2 -5.13 18.22 -18.46
C THR A 2 -4.13 17.31 -17.75
N THR A 3 -2.84 17.64 -17.77
CA THR A 3 -1.81 16.85 -17.10
C THR A 3 -2.02 16.79 -15.59
N MET A 4 -2.38 17.91 -14.98
CA MET A 4 -2.65 17.96 -13.54
C MET A 4 -3.85 17.11 -13.18
N ILE A 5 -4.91 17.17 -13.99
CA ILE A 5 -6.11 16.38 -13.75
C ILE A 5 -5.78 14.89 -13.77
N ARG A 6 -4.97 14.43 -14.72
CA ARG A 6 -4.55 13.03 -14.78
C ARG A 6 -3.75 12.61 -13.55
N ARG A 7 -2.83 13.47 -13.07
CA ARG A 7 -2.06 13.16 -11.89
C ARG A 7 -2.95 12.98 -10.67
N GLU A 8 -3.89 13.87 -10.50
CA GLU A 8 -4.81 13.81 -9.36
C GLU A 8 -5.63 12.53 -9.34
N LEU A 9 -5.90 11.96 -10.52
CA LEU A 9 -6.68 10.73 -10.63
C LEU A 9 -5.85 9.47 -10.56
N SER A 10 -4.50 9.58 -10.52
CA SER A 10 -3.63 8.43 -10.65
C SER A 10 -3.61 7.55 -9.41
N TYR A 11 -3.44 8.13 -8.23
CA TYR A 11 -3.25 7.37 -6.99
C TYR A 11 -4.03 7.98 -5.86
N LYS A 12 -4.66 7.13 -5.06
CA LYS A 12 -5.48 7.55 -3.92
C LYS A 12 -5.13 6.73 -2.70
N ARG A 13 -5.33 7.30 -1.54
CA ARG A 13 -5.23 6.60 -0.27
C ARG A 13 -6.16 5.39 -0.29
N GLY A 14 -5.63 4.23 0.06
CA GLY A 14 -6.37 2.98 0.01
C GLY A 14 -6.16 2.17 -1.27
N ASP A 15 -5.50 2.73 -2.29
CA ASP A 15 -5.15 1.95 -3.47
C ASP A 15 -4.11 0.90 -3.13
N VAL A 16 -4.34 -0.31 -3.66
CA VAL A 16 -3.34 -1.37 -3.66
C VAL A 16 -2.57 -1.28 -4.97
N ILE A 17 -1.27 -1.15 -4.86
CA ILE A 17 -0.39 -0.97 -6.02
C ILE A 17 0.61 -2.12 -6.11
N LEU A 18 1.09 -2.36 -7.32
CA LEU A 18 2.29 -3.16 -7.56
C LEU A 18 3.40 -2.20 -7.90
N SER A 19 4.48 -2.27 -7.15
CA SER A 19 5.63 -1.39 -7.33
C SER A 19 6.91 -2.20 -7.28
N ARG A 20 7.95 -1.66 -7.91
CA ARG A 20 9.26 -2.28 -7.90
C ARG A 20 10.00 -1.92 -6.62
N PHE A 21 10.38 -2.93 -5.87
CA PHE A 21 11.19 -2.77 -4.67
C PHE A 21 12.50 -3.53 -4.85
N PRO A 22 13.63 -2.95 -4.42
CA PRO A 22 14.91 -3.65 -4.51
C PRO A 22 14.91 -4.90 -3.64
N ASP A 23 15.53 -5.95 -4.14
CA ASP A 23 15.80 -7.14 -3.35
C ASP A 23 16.93 -6.86 -2.36
N SER A 24 17.13 -7.79 -1.41
CA SER A 24 18.16 -7.62 -0.37
C SER A 24 19.58 -7.51 -0.95
N ASN A 25 19.82 -8.04 -2.16
CA ASN A 25 21.11 -7.92 -2.81
C ASN A 25 21.35 -6.56 -3.46
N LEU A 26 20.31 -5.71 -3.59
CA LEU A 26 20.36 -4.37 -4.17
C LEU A 26 20.64 -4.33 -5.68
N TYR A 27 20.78 -5.48 -6.35
CA TYR A 27 21.04 -5.54 -7.79
C TYR A 27 19.80 -5.87 -8.61
N THR A 28 18.83 -6.53 -8.00
CA THR A 28 17.58 -6.90 -8.66
C THR A 28 16.40 -6.29 -7.93
N ALA A 29 15.25 -6.28 -8.58
CA ALA A 29 14.02 -5.76 -8.01
C ALA A 29 12.86 -6.66 -8.38
N LYS A 30 11.85 -6.72 -7.54
CA LYS A 30 10.62 -7.47 -7.79
C LYS A 30 9.42 -6.57 -7.65
N LEU A 31 8.37 -6.88 -8.39
CA LEU A 31 7.07 -6.29 -8.16
C LEU A 31 6.50 -6.83 -6.86
N ARG A 32 6.15 -5.93 -5.96
CA ARG A 32 5.54 -6.29 -4.68
C ARG A 32 4.32 -5.43 -4.44
N PRO A 33 3.29 -5.97 -3.79
CA PRO A 33 2.12 -5.16 -3.45
C PRO A 33 2.41 -4.25 -2.27
N ALA A 34 1.79 -3.09 -2.30
CA ALA A 34 1.82 -2.12 -1.20
C ALA A 34 0.50 -1.35 -1.18
N LEU A 35 0.19 -0.78 -0.03
CA LEU A 35 -1.03 0.00 0.16
C LEU A 35 -0.66 1.47 0.32
N ILE A 36 -1.28 2.34 -0.46
CA ILE A 36 -1.08 3.78 -0.31
C ILE A 36 -1.79 4.23 0.97
N VAL A 37 -1.02 4.76 1.90
CA VAL A 37 -1.54 5.28 3.18
C VAL A 37 -1.39 6.79 3.30
N GLN A 38 -0.65 7.43 2.40
CA GLN A 38 -0.52 8.87 2.40
C GLN A 38 -1.87 9.55 2.17
N ALA A 39 -2.09 10.67 2.85
CA ALA A 39 -3.30 11.47 2.65
C ALA A 39 -3.41 11.93 1.20
N ASP A 40 -4.64 11.96 0.68
CA ASP A 40 -4.90 12.50 -0.64
C ASP A 40 -4.57 13.99 -0.66
N ASN A 41 -4.05 14.45 -1.79
CA ASN A 41 -3.79 15.87 -2.02
C ASN A 41 -2.87 16.51 -0.97
N LEU A 42 -1.90 15.77 -0.46
CA LEU A 42 -0.97 16.28 0.54
C LEU A 42 -0.08 17.40 -0.01
N GLN A 43 0.15 17.41 -1.31
CA GLN A 43 0.86 18.50 -2.00
C GLN A 43 2.25 18.80 -1.42
N THR A 44 3.04 17.74 -1.27
CA THR A 44 4.41 17.88 -0.75
C THR A 44 5.37 18.55 -1.74
N GLY A 45 4.96 18.64 -3.00
CA GLY A 45 5.85 19.10 -4.08
C GLY A 45 6.78 17.99 -4.59
N LEU A 46 6.66 16.79 -4.06
CA LEU A 46 7.50 15.65 -4.44
C LEU A 46 6.63 14.56 -5.07
N SER A 47 7.17 13.90 -6.09
CA SER A 47 6.50 12.77 -6.76
C SER A 47 6.72 11.48 -5.97
N GLN A 48 6.32 11.49 -4.70
CA GLN A 48 6.53 10.40 -3.74
C GLN A 48 5.25 10.09 -3.00
N LEU A 49 5.12 8.85 -2.55
CA LEU A 49 3.97 8.39 -1.78
C LEU A 49 4.43 7.53 -0.61
N VAL A 50 3.81 7.71 0.53
CA VAL A 50 4.01 6.84 1.70
C VAL A 50 3.08 5.64 1.56
N VAL A 51 3.66 4.46 1.67
CA VAL A 51 2.94 3.18 1.52
C VAL A 51 3.22 2.26 2.70
N ALA A 52 2.30 1.34 2.95
CA ALA A 52 2.50 0.22 3.87
C ALA A 52 2.76 -1.03 3.04
N MET A 53 3.76 -1.80 3.41
CA MET A 53 4.10 -3.03 2.70
C MET A 53 3.05 -4.10 2.94
N ILE A 54 2.83 -4.93 1.93
CA ILE A 54 1.90 -6.06 1.99
C ILE A 54 2.72 -7.34 1.80
N THR A 55 2.52 -8.31 2.66
CA THR A 55 3.20 -9.60 2.57
C THR A 55 2.21 -10.75 2.48
N SER A 56 2.55 -11.79 1.73
CA SER A 56 1.80 -13.04 1.73
C SER A 56 2.24 -14.00 2.84
N ASN A 57 3.22 -13.62 3.63
CA ASN A 57 3.68 -14.41 4.78
C ASN A 57 2.67 -14.27 5.93
N MET A 58 1.77 -15.24 6.05
CA MET A 58 0.69 -15.18 7.04
C MET A 58 1.18 -15.34 8.47
N SER A 59 2.43 -15.69 8.70
CA SER A 59 3.00 -15.71 10.04
C SER A 59 3.11 -14.29 10.62
N ARG A 60 3.00 -13.25 9.79
CA ARG A 60 3.00 -11.85 10.23
C ARG A 60 1.64 -11.39 10.76
N ALA A 61 0.59 -12.20 10.61
CA ALA A 61 -0.75 -11.85 11.05
C ALA A 61 -0.86 -11.77 12.58
N ASN A 62 -2.03 -11.33 13.06
CA ASN A 62 -2.38 -11.33 14.48
C ASN A 62 -1.53 -10.39 15.34
N HIS A 63 -1.31 -9.19 14.82
CA HIS A 63 -0.65 -8.11 15.56
C HIS A 63 -1.47 -6.83 15.38
N PRO A 64 -1.59 -5.96 16.41
CA PRO A 64 -2.39 -4.73 16.29
C PRO A 64 -1.95 -3.78 15.17
N SER A 65 -0.69 -3.83 14.76
CA SER A 65 -0.17 -3.02 13.65
C SER A 65 -0.40 -3.66 12.29
N ARG A 66 -1.07 -4.81 12.22
CA ARG A 66 -1.20 -5.57 10.96
C ARG A 66 -2.64 -5.90 10.69
N VAL A 67 -3.01 -5.83 9.41
CA VAL A 67 -4.38 -6.10 8.96
C VAL A 67 -4.35 -7.25 7.98
N THR A 68 -5.04 -8.33 8.31
CA THR A 68 -5.15 -9.50 7.44
C THR A 68 -6.21 -9.26 6.37
N ILE A 69 -5.88 -9.60 5.13
CA ILE A 69 -6.78 -9.53 3.99
C ILE A 69 -6.91 -10.93 3.40
N LEU A 70 -8.10 -11.50 3.50
CA LEU A 70 -8.40 -12.83 2.96
C LEU A 70 -9.03 -12.68 1.58
N VAL A 71 -8.47 -13.34 0.58
CA VAL A 71 -8.96 -13.22 -0.81
C VAL A 71 -10.38 -13.76 -0.98
N SER A 72 -10.83 -14.64 -0.07
CA SER A 72 -12.20 -15.14 -0.09
C SER A 72 -13.21 -14.14 0.45
N ALA A 73 -12.79 -13.12 1.17
CA ALA A 73 -13.65 -12.08 1.71
C ALA A 73 -13.88 -10.97 0.67
N SER A 74 -14.91 -10.15 0.88
CA SER A 74 -15.21 -9.05 -0.04
C SER A 74 -14.06 -8.04 -0.11
N GLU A 75 -13.42 -7.74 1.02
CA GLU A 75 -12.25 -6.85 1.02
C GLU A 75 -11.10 -7.43 0.21
N GLY A 76 -10.90 -8.74 0.27
CA GLY A 76 -9.87 -9.40 -0.51
C GLY A 76 -10.12 -9.31 -2.00
N GLN A 77 -11.37 -9.49 -2.42
CA GLN A 77 -11.73 -9.35 -3.83
C GLN A 77 -11.56 -7.91 -4.31
N GLN A 78 -11.95 -6.94 -3.50
CA GLN A 78 -11.77 -5.53 -3.80
C GLN A 78 -10.29 -5.14 -3.90
N SER A 79 -9.43 -5.79 -3.12
CA SER A 79 -8.00 -5.47 -3.05
C SER A 79 -7.23 -5.82 -4.31
N GLY A 80 -7.74 -6.74 -5.12
CA GLY A 80 -7.03 -7.25 -6.29
C GLY A 80 -5.84 -8.15 -5.98
N LEU A 81 -5.63 -8.48 -4.71
CA LEU A 81 -4.59 -9.42 -4.30
C LEU A 81 -4.99 -10.85 -4.69
N ILE A 82 -3.99 -11.65 -5.06
CA ILE A 82 -4.21 -13.02 -5.51
C ILE A 82 -3.98 -14.06 -4.41
N MET A 83 -3.47 -13.65 -3.27
CA MET A 83 -3.17 -14.51 -2.12
C MET A 83 -3.61 -13.81 -0.84
N ASP A 84 -4.01 -14.61 0.16
CA ASP A 84 -4.19 -14.09 1.51
C ASP A 84 -2.93 -13.34 1.93
N SER A 85 -3.12 -12.16 2.49
CA SER A 85 -2.02 -11.24 2.73
C SER A 85 -2.20 -10.48 4.03
N VAL A 86 -1.13 -9.83 4.47
CA VAL A 86 -1.11 -9.00 5.67
C VAL A 86 -0.57 -7.63 5.28
N VAL A 87 -1.33 -6.59 5.57
CA VAL A 87 -0.86 -5.21 5.45
C VAL A 87 -0.09 -4.88 6.72
N MET A 88 1.15 -4.48 6.56
CA MET A 88 2.05 -4.20 7.68
C MET A 88 2.19 -2.70 7.87
N THR A 89 1.41 -2.11 8.78
CA THR A 89 1.53 -0.67 9.04
C THR A 89 2.80 -0.34 9.83
N ASP A 90 3.48 -1.34 10.37
CA ASP A 90 4.79 -1.21 10.99
C ASP A 90 5.94 -1.34 9.98
N ASN A 91 5.62 -1.47 8.70
CA ASN A 91 6.60 -1.46 7.61
C ASN A 91 6.17 -0.44 6.57
N LEU A 92 6.44 0.82 6.85
CA LEU A 92 6.12 1.95 5.99
C LEU A 92 7.34 2.30 5.14
N ALA A 93 7.09 2.71 3.91
CA ALA A 93 8.13 3.15 3.00
C ALA A 93 7.63 4.35 2.22
N THR A 94 8.55 5.22 1.83
CA THR A 94 8.27 6.30 0.88
C THR A 94 8.84 5.88 -0.46
N ILE A 95 7.99 5.84 -1.48
CA ILE A 95 8.38 5.40 -2.81
C ILE A 95 8.21 6.54 -3.81
N VAL A 96 8.97 6.48 -4.89
CA VAL A 96 8.82 7.41 -6.02
C VAL A 96 7.67 6.88 -6.88
N GLU A 97 6.77 7.76 -7.32
CA GLU A 97 5.60 7.37 -8.12
C GLU A 97 5.98 6.59 -9.37
N SER A 98 7.12 6.92 -9.99
CA SER A 98 7.57 6.24 -11.21
C SER A 98 7.89 4.76 -11.01
N THR A 99 8.06 4.29 -9.76
CA THR A 99 8.29 2.87 -9.47
C THR A 99 7.00 2.06 -9.46
N ILE A 100 5.85 2.73 -9.47
CA ILE A 100 4.55 2.06 -9.46
C ILE A 100 4.24 1.55 -10.86
N GLU A 101 3.99 0.24 -10.96
CA GLU A 101 3.62 -0.38 -12.22
C GLU A 101 2.13 -0.15 -12.51
N ARG A 102 1.26 -0.43 -11.54
CA ARG A 102 -0.18 -0.23 -11.69
C ARG A 102 -0.91 -0.33 -10.37
N VAL A 103 -2.14 0.14 -10.36
CA VAL A 103 -3.10 -0.07 -9.28
C VAL A 103 -3.87 -1.35 -9.58
N VAL A 104 -3.98 -2.25 -8.61
CA VAL A 104 -4.69 -3.53 -8.79
C VAL A 104 -6.02 -3.57 -8.07
N GLY A 105 -6.25 -2.69 -7.12
CA GLY A 105 -7.50 -2.63 -6.38
C GLY A 105 -7.42 -1.62 -5.25
N SER A 106 -8.27 -1.81 -4.26
CA SER A 106 -8.32 -0.92 -3.10
C SER A 106 -8.74 -1.68 -1.85
N VAL A 107 -8.51 -1.07 -0.69
CA VAL A 107 -8.85 -1.65 0.62
C VAL A 107 -9.59 -0.59 1.43
N PRO A 108 -10.69 -0.96 2.12
CA PRO A 108 -11.31 -0.04 3.08
C PRO A 108 -10.32 0.32 4.18
N MET A 109 -10.28 1.60 4.56
CA MET A 109 -9.21 2.10 5.41
C MET A 109 -9.50 2.07 6.91
N GLU A 110 -10.68 1.67 7.35
CA GLU A 110 -11.05 1.67 8.77
C GLU A 110 -10.06 0.89 9.64
N LYS A 111 -9.82 -0.37 9.29
CA LYS A 111 -8.90 -1.24 10.04
C LYS A 111 -7.46 -0.78 9.87
N ILE A 112 -7.12 -0.29 8.68
CA ILE A 112 -5.78 0.24 8.41
C ILE A 112 -5.51 1.46 9.27
N ASP A 113 -6.48 2.37 9.37
CA ASP A 113 -6.34 3.57 10.20
C ASP A 113 -6.13 3.21 11.68
N ALA A 114 -6.88 2.24 12.18
CA ALA A 114 -6.71 1.78 13.56
C ALA A 114 -5.31 1.20 13.77
N ALA A 115 -4.82 0.41 12.83
CA ALA A 115 -3.48 -0.18 12.90
C ALA A 115 -2.40 0.90 12.83
N LEU A 116 -2.57 1.91 11.97
CA LEU A 116 -1.64 3.04 11.87
C LEU A 116 -1.60 3.84 13.17
N ARG A 117 -2.76 4.10 13.79
CA ARG A 117 -2.81 4.78 15.07
C ARG A 117 -2.04 4.01 16.13
N HIS A 118 -2.21 2.70 16.15
CA HIS A 118 -1.46 1.86 17.08
C HIS A 118 0.04 1.94 16.83
N THR A 119 0.46 1.81 15.59
CA THR A 119 1.88 1.83 15.20
C THR A 119 2.54 3.17 15.54
N LEU A 120 1.83 4.27 15.27
CA LEU A 120 2.37 5.61 15.40
C LEU A 120 1.99 6.31 16.70
N ASN A 121 1.21 5.67 17.54
CA ASN A 121 0.72 6.22 18.82
C ASN A 121 -0.04 7.53 18.64
N LEU A 122 -1.00 7.52 17.76
CA LEU A 122 -1.84 8.69 17.47
C LEU A 122 -3.21 8.64 18.14
#